data_49e1d6e9fc0ada7e99eaf67b4982fbbd
#
_entry.id   49e1d6e9fc0ada7e99eaf67b4982fbbd
#
_cell.length_a   1.000
_cell.length_b   1.000
_cell.length_c   1.000
_cell.angle_alpha   90.00
_cell.angle_beta   90.00
_cell.angle_gamma   90.00
#
_symmetry.space_group_name_H-M   'P 1'
#
loop_
_entity.id
_entity.type
_entity.pdbx_description
1 polymer ?
#
loop_
_entity_poly.entity_id
_entity_poly.type
_entity_poly.pdbx_seq_one_letter_code
_entity_poly.pdbx_strand_id
1 'polypeptide(L)'
;MLGESGKGAHLSTFHSLGVRILRETIHLLGYQKNFVIYDSQDQLALIRNLMEEEGLSESPLIDPKSTHHMIHQAKTQGISPEEMLVPNALPRTRLAGQLYRQYQETLKGCNALDFEDILNLCLKLFETNSEAMQDTRDCFRYVMVDEYQDTNSVQYRLLKHLVQDHR
;
A
#
# COMPACT_ATOMS: atom_id res chain seq x y z
N MET A 1 20.20 23.19 -0.88
CA MET A 1 19.28 24.21 -1.42
C MET A 1 19.39 24.20 -2.93
N LEU A 2 18.31 23.83 -3.62
CA LEU A 2 18.24 23.94 -5.08
C LEU A 2 18.07 25.42 -5.41
N GLY A 3 19.04 26.01 -6.10
CA GLY A 3 18.97 27.41 -6.56
C GLY A 3 17.85 27.63 -7.60
N GLU A 4 17.87 28.73 -8.34
CA GLU A 4 16.85 29.08 -9.35
C GLU A 4 16.62 27.97 -10.41
N SER A 5 17.59 27.10 -10.65
CA SER A 5 17.49 25.92 -11.53
C SER A 5 16.55 24.83 -11.02
N GLY A 6 16.11 24.87 -9.78
CA GLY A 6 15.16 23.92 -9.19
C GLY A 6 13.68 24.31 -9.34
N LYS A 7 13.38 25.44 -9.98
CA LYS A 7 12.01 25.85 -10.29
C LYS A 7 11.42 24.88 -11.32
N GLY A 8 10.54 23.98 -10.85
CA GLY A 8 9.91 22.93 -11.67
C GLY A 8 10.26 21.50 -11.23
N ALA A 9 11.24 21.31 -10.34
CA ALA A 9 11.50 20.01 -9.75
C ALA A 9 10.45 19.68 -8.68
N HIS A 10 9.84 18.50 -8.78
CA HIS A 10 8.94 18.00 -7.75
C HIS A 10 9.72 17.15 -6.76
N LEU A 11 9.90 17.65 -5.54
CA LEU A 11 10.55 16.94 -4.44
C LEU A 11 9.49 16.38 -3.49
N SER A 12 9.45 15.07 -3.32
CA SER A 12 8.47 14.40 -2.43
C SER A 12 8.98 13.04 -1.97
N THR A 13 8.40 12.51 -0.89
CA THR A 13 8.54 11.10 -0.55
C THR A 13 7.70 10.24 -1.49
N PHE A 14 7.97 8.92 -1.55
CA PHE A 14 7.14 7.96 -2.28
C PHE A 14 5.66 8.04 -1.86
N HIS A 15 5.39 8.12 -0.56
CA HIS A 15 4.03 8.18 -0.04
C HIS A 15 3.33 9.51 -0.40
N SER A 16 4.01 10.63 -0.32
CA SER A 16 3.43 11.93 -0.72
C SER A 16 3.09 11.97 -2.20
N LEU A 17 3.95 11.40 -3.05
CA LEU A 17 3.68 11.22 -4.47
C LEU A 17 2.48 10.27 -4.67
N GLY A 18 2.47 9.14 -3.98
CA GLY A 18 1.38 8.18 -4.03
C GLY A 18 0.03 8.77 -3.65
N VAL A 19 -0.04 9.52 -2.55
CA VAL A 19 -1.28 10.21 -2.14
C VAL A 19 -1.76 11.16 -3.24
N ARG A 20 -0.86 11.94 -3.85
CA ARG A 20 -1.23 12.85 -4.95
C ARG A 20 -1.82 12.11 -6.14
N ILE A 21 -1.18 11.03 -6.58
CA ILE A 21 -1.67 10.18 -7.67
C ILE A 21 -3.06 9.62 -7.31
N LEU A 22 -3.21 9.03 -6.13
CA LEU A 22 -4.46 8.41 -5.70
C LEU A 22 -5.60 9.42 -5.54
N ARG A 23 -5.35 10.66 -5.08
CA ARG A 23 -6.39 11.69 -5.00
C ARG A 23 -7.05 11.99 -6.36
N GLU A 24 -6.34 11.80 -7.45
CA GLU A 24 -6.86 12.00 -8.80
C GLU A 24 -7.47 10.73 -9.40
N THR A 25 -6.87 9.58 -9.16
CA THR A 25 -7.10 8.36 -9.94
C THR A 25 -7.71 7.19 -9.17
N ILE A 26 -7.79 7.22 -7.83
CA ILE A 26 -8.21 6.08 -7.00
C ILE A 26 -9.63 5.59 -7.30
N HIS A 27 -10.47 6.44 -7.87
CA HIS A 27 -11.83 6.09 -8.31
C HIS A 27 -11.84 4.95 -9.35
N LEU A 28 -10.75 4.80 -10.12
CA LEU A 28 -10.56 3.68 -11.06
C LEU A 28 -10.43 2.33 -10.35
N LEU A 29 -10.09 2.32 -9.06
CA LEU A 29 -10.02 1.14 -8.21
C LEU A 29 -11.26 0.95 -7.31
N GLY A 30 -12.31 1.80 -7.51
CA GLY A 30 -13.57 1.72 -6.79
C GLY A 30 -13.56 2.36 -5.40
N TYR A 31 -12.65 3.29 -5.13
CA TYR A 31 -12.63 4.15 -3.95
C TYR A 31 -13.15 5.55 -4.27
N GLN A 32 -13.47 6.34 -3.24
CA GLN A 32 -13.76 7.75 -3.39
C GLN A 32 -12.47 8.58 -3.19
N LYS A 33 -12.36 9.71 -3.90
CA LYS A 33 -11.16 10.58 -3.85
C LYS A 33 -10.88 11.18 -2.46
N ASN A 34 -11.90 11.29 -1.60
CA ASN A 34 -11.82 11.81 -0.24
C ASN A 34 -11.48 10.74 0.81
N PHE A 35 -10.76 9.68 0.42
CA PHE A 35 -10.36 8.62 1.33
C PHE A 35 -9.62 9.15 2.56
N VAL A 36 -9.71 8.43 3.67
CA VAL A 36 -8.96 8.69 4.90
C VAL A 36 -7.77 7.75 5.01
N ILE A 37 -6.74 8.15 5.76
CA ILE A 37 -5.56 7.32 6.01
C ILE A 37 -5.58 6.94 7.49
N TYR A 38 -5.65 5.63 7.77
CA TYR A 38 -5.60 5.09 9.11
C TYR A 38 -4.17 5.08 9.63
N ASP A 39 -3.99 5.63 10.83
CA ASP A 39 -2.72 5.54 11.54
C ASP A 39 -2.54 4.15 12.19
N SER A 40 -1.38 3.93 12.83
CA SER A 40 -1.08 2.64 13.47
C SER A 40 -2.03 2.30 14.63
N GLN A 41 -2.65 3.29 15.28
CA GLN A 41 -3.63 3.06 16.34
C GLN A 41 -4.98 2.62 15.76
N ASP A 42 -5.43 3.28 14.70
CA ASP A 42 -6.64 2.92 13.95
C ASP A 42 -6.52 1.51 13.38
N GLN A 43 -5.39 1.19 12.76
CA GLN A 43 -5.08 -0.14 12.20
C GLN A 43 -5.15 -1.23 13.28
N LEU A 44 -4.50 -0.99 14.42
CA LEU A 44 -4.48 -1.94 15.52
C LEU A 44 -5.86 -2.10 16.18
N ALA A 45 -6.65 -1.03 16.27
CA ALA A 45 -8.03 -1.08 16.76
C ALA A 45 -8.90 -1.91 15.83
N LEU A 46 -8.79 -1.70 14.50
CA LEU A 46 -9.52 -2.48 13.51
C LEU A 46 -9.17 -3.98 13.62
N ILE A 47 -7.89 -4.32 13.73
CA ILE A 47 -7.46 -5.72 13.85
C ILE A 47 -8.02 -6.36 15.13
N ARG A 48 -8.05 -5.64 16.27
CA ARG A 48 -8.67 -6.15 17.50
C ARG A 48 -10.15 -6.46 17.31
N ASN A 49 -10.89 -5.55 16.69
CA ASN A 49 -12.30 -5.74 16.43
C ASN A 49 -12.55 -6.97 15.53
N LEU A 50 -11.79 -7.11 14.47
CA LEU A 50 -11.88 -8.28 13.58
C LEU A 50 -11.53 -9.59 14.30
N MET A 51 -10.52 -9.59 15.17
CA MET A 51 -10.19 -10.75 15.98
C MET A 51 -11.30 -11.10 17.00
N GLU A 52 -11.97 -10.10 17.55
CA GLU A 52 -13.12 -10.30 18.44
C GLU A 52 -14.32 -10.89 17.70
N GLU A 53 -14.65 -10.34 16.53
CA GLU A 53 -15.73 -10.83 15.65
C GLU A 53 -15.52 -12.30 15.22
N GLU A 54 -14.27 -12.69 14.98
CA GLU A 54 -13.88 -14.07 14.62
C GLU A 54 -13.68 -14.99 15.83
N GLY A 55 -13.87 -14.51 17.05
CA GLY A 55 -13.65 -15.30 18.28
C GLY A 55 -12.18 -15.66 18.52
N LEU A 56 -11.26 -14.84 18.02
CA LEU A 56 -9.81 -15.08 18.07
C LEU A 56 -9.10 -14.26 19.19
N SER A 57 -9.83 -13.58 20.04
CA SER A 57 -9.27 -12.72 21.10
C SER A 57 -8.34 -13.47 22.06
N GLU A 58 -8.64 -14.73 22.35
CA GLU A 58 -7.86 -15.62 23.22
C GLU A 58 -7.06 -16.66 22.44
N SER A 59 -6.78 -16.41 21.17
CA SER A 59 -6.04 -17.35 20.31
C SER A 59 -4.59 -17.51 20.79
N PRO A 60 -4.08 -18.73 21.00
CA PRO A 60 -2.69 -18.96 21.36
C PRO A 60 -1.73 -18.77 20.18
N LEU A 61 -2.25 -18.66 18.95
CA LEU A 61 -1.45 -18.60 17.71
C LEU A 61 -1.15 -17.18 17.26
N ILE A 62 -2.07 -16.24 17.53
CA ILE A 62 -1.97 -14.84 17.06
C ILE A 62 -2.48 -13.89 18.13
N ASP A 63 -1.96 -12.70 18.14
CA ASP A 63 -2.42 -11.55 18.92
C ASP A 63 -2.50 -10.31 18.00
N PRO A 64 -3.19 -9.24 18.42
CA PRO A 64 -3.40 -8.07 17.54
C PRO A 64 -2.11 -7.43 17.04
N LYS A 65 -1.08 -7.33 17.89
CA LYS A 65 0.20 -6.71 17.49
C LYS A 65 0.98 -7.57 16.52
N SER A 66 1.06 -8.88 16.76
CA SER A 66 1.73 -9.80 15.84
C SER A 66 0.99 -9.92 14.52
N THR A 67 -0.34 -9.90 14.53
CA THR A 67 -1.17 -9.90 13.32
C THR A 67 -0.94 -8.62 12.51
N HIS A 68 -0.97 -7.44 13.15
CA HIS A 68 -0.64 -6.18 12.52
C HIS A 68 0.75 -6.20 11.87
N HIS A 69 1.75 -6.70 12.60
CA HIS A 69 3.11 -6.83 12.07
C HIS A 69 3.19 -7.75 10.83
N MET A 70 2.48 -8.89 10.86
CA MET A 70 2.45 -9.82 9.71
C MET A 70 1.77 -9.19 8.49
N ILE A 71 0.66 -8.49 8.68
CA ILE A 71 -0.03 -7.76 7.62
C ILE A 71 0.86 -6.66 7.05
N HIS A 72 1.48 -5.86 7.91
CA HIS A 72 2.43 -4.81 7.50
C HIS A 72 3.58 -5.37 6.66
N GLN A 73 4.23 -6.45 7.13
CA GLN A 73 5.30 -7.10 6.38
C GLN A 73 4.82 -7.61 5.01
N ALA A 74 3.65 -8.25 4.95
CA ALA A 74 3.09 -8.74 3.70
C ALA A 74 2.86 -7.58 2.71
N LYS A 75 2.22 -6.50 3.15
CA LYS A 75 1.98 -5.29 2.34
C LYS A 75 3.27 -4.63 1.85
N THR A 76 4.28 -4.53 2.70
CA THR A 76 5.60 -3.95 2.34
C THR A 76 6.32 -4.77 1.27
N GLN A 77 6.05 -6.07 1.21
CA GLN A 77 6.59 -6.98 0.19
C GLN A 77 5.69 -7.09 -1.05
N GLY A 78 4.50 -6.49 -1.02
CA GLY A 78 3.50 -6.59 -2.08
C GLY A 78 2.81 -7.97 -2.12
N ILE A 79 2.77 -8.67 -0.99
CA ILE A 79 2.09 -9.96 -0.84
C ILE A 79 0.62 -9.71 -0.54
N SER A 80 -0.27 -10.32 -1.33
CA SER A 80 -1.72 -10.25 -1.13
C SER A 80 -2.21 -11.19 -0.02
N PRO A 81 -3.43 -11.00 0.51
CA PRO A 81 -4.05 -11.95 1.42
C PRO A 81 -4.12 -13.37 0.86
N GLU A 82 -4.41 -13.51 -0.44
CA GLU A 82 -4.53 -14.78 -1.14
C GLU A 82 -3.21 -15.55 -1.16
N GLU A 83 -2.09 -14.85 -1.31
CA GLU A 83 -0.75 -15.45 -1.28
C GLU A 83 -0.35 -15.94 0.12
N MET A 84 -0.94 -15.39 1.19
CA MET A 84 -0.79 -15.92 2.56
C MET A 84 -1.67 -17.16 2.82
N LEU A 85 -2.71 -17.38 2.04
CA LEU A 85 -3.71 -18.45 2.21
C LEU A 85 -3.40 -19.72 1.42
N VAL A 86 -2.14 -19.93 1.04
CA VAL A 86 -1.74 -21.14 0.31
C VAL A 86 -1.97 -22.41 1.15
N PRO A 87 -2.26 -23.59 0.51
CA PRO A 87 -2.66 -24.81 1.21
C PRO A 87 -1.69 -25.28 2.30
N ASN A 88 -0.39 -25.05 2.11
CA ASN A 88 0.67 -25.49 3.04
C ASN A 88 1.14 -24.36 3.99
N ALA A 89 0.41 -23.25 4.07
CA ALA A 89 0.75 -22.19 5.02
C ALA A 89 0.63 -22.67 6.47
N LEU A 90 1.53 -22.20 7.32
CA LEU A 90 1.46 -22.47 8.76
C LEU A 90 0.12 -21.97 9.32
N PRO A 91 -0.45 -22.62 10.34
CA PRO A 91 -1.73 -22.19 10.93
C PRO A 91 -1.78 -20.72 11.30
N ARG A 92 -0.71 -20.18 11.89
CA ARG A 92 -0.56 -18.76 12.22
C ARG A 92 -0.64 -17.88 10.97
N THR A 93 0.07 -18.23 9.91
CA THR A 93 0.09 -17.47 8.65
C THR A 93 -1.27 -17.47 7.99
N ARG A 94 -1.97 -18.61 8.03
CA ARG A 94 -3.31 -18.75 7.47
C ARG A 94 -4.32 -17.87 8.21
N LEU A 95 -4.30 -17.88 9.55
CA LEU A 95 -5.16 -16.99 10.37
C LEU A 95 -4.87 -15.50 10.08
N ALA A 96 -3.58 -15.12 10.03
CA ALA A 96 -3.19 -13.76 9.68
C ALA A 96 -3.66 -13.40 8.25
N GLY A 97 -3.59 -14.31 7.28
CA GLY A 97 -4.08 -14.09 5.93
C GLY A 97 -5.59 -13.91 5.84
N GLN A 98 -6.36 -14.66 6.65
CA GLN A 98 -7.82 -14.49 6.77
C GLN A 98 -8.16 -13.10 7.33
N LEU A 99 -7.53 -12.71 8.44
CA LEU A 99 -7.70 -11.38 9.03
C LEU A 99 -7.22 -10.27 8.10
N TYR A 100 -6.16 -10.48 7.34
CA TYR A 100 -5.69 -9.51 6.34
C TYR A 100 -6.74 -9.28 5.24
N ARG A 101 -7.41 -10.33 4.75
CA ARG A 101 -8.49 -10.18 3.78
C ARG A 101 -9.63 -9.32 4.34
N GLN A 102 -10.12 -9.66 5.52
CA GLN A 102 -11.19 -8.91 6.18
C GLN A 102 -10.79 -7.46 6.48
N TYR A 103 -9.54 -7.27 6.90
CA TYR A 103 -8.95 -5.95 7.14
C TYR A 103 -9.00 -5.08 5.87
N GLN A 104 -8.60 -5.62 4.72
CA GLN A 104 -8.65 -4.89 3.44
C GLN A 104 -10.09 -4.61 2.98
N GLU A 105 -10.99 -5.57 3.16
CA GLU A 105 -12.41 -5.40 2.84
C GLU A 105 -13.04 -4.29 3.70
N THR A 106 -12.74 -4.28 5.00
CA THR A 106 -13.23 -3.26 5.93
C THR A 106 -12.65 -1.88 5.62
N LEU A 107 -11.35 -1.75 5.39
CA LEU A 107 -10.74 -0.50 4.96
C LEU A 107 -11.42 0.04 3.69
N LYS A 108 -11.60 -0.82 2.70
CA LYS A 108 -12.25 -0.44 1.44
C LYS A 108 -13.71 0.00 1.68
N GLY A 109 -14.45 -0.72 2.51
CA GLY A 109 -15.82 -0.37 2.88
C GLY A 109 -15.95 0.98 3.59
N CYS A 110 -14.95 1.33 4.39
CA CYS A 110 -14.85 2.63 5.07
C CYS A 110 -14.25 3.74 4.19
N ASN A 111 -13.91 3.46 2.94
CA ASN A 111 -13.15 4.37 2.06
C ASN A 111 -11.85 4.84 2.74
N ALA A 112 -11.16 3.91 3.40
CA ALA A 112 -9.93 4.14 4.14
C ALA A 112 -8.76 3.37 3.51
N LEU A 113 -7.56 3.89 3.70
CA LEU A 113 -6.29 3.27 3.35
C LEU A 113 -5.42 3.25 4.59
N ASP A 114 -4.52 2.29 4.71
CA ASP A 114 -3.36 2.44 5.57
C ASP A 114 -2.15 3.00 4.80
N PHE A 115 -1.03 3.12 5.49
CA PHE A 115 0.16 3.73 4.91
C PHE A 115 0.74 2.90 3.76
N GLU A 116 0.73 1.57 3.88
CA GLU A 116 1.22 0.64 2.86
C GLU A 116 0.29 0.60 1.63
N ASP A 117 -1.01 0.78 1.83
CA ASP A 117 -2.00 0.82 0.74
C ASP A 117 -1.73 1.94 -0.25
N ILE A 118 -1.16 3.06 0.20
CA ILE A 118 -0.85 4.19 -0.66
C ILE A 118 0.02 3.74 -1.84
N LEU A 119 1.08 2.99 -1.58
CA LEU A 119 1.98 2.52 -2.64
C LEU A 119 1.45 1.28 -3.36
N ASN A 120 0.83 0.35 -2.64
CA ASN A 120 0.26 -0.86 -3.23
C ASN A 120 -0.88 -0.55 -4.20
N LEU A 121 -1.74 0.42 -3.89
CA LEU A 121 -2.81 0.84 -4.79
C LEU A 121 -2.30 1.64 -5.98
N CYS A 122 -1.25 2.47 -5.82
CA CYS A 122 -0.57 3.09 -6.96
C CYS A 122 0.00 2.02 -7.90
N LEU A 123 0.67 1.02 -7.35
CA LEU A 123 1.23 -0.07 -8.13
C LEU A 123 0.13 -0.85 -8.87
N LYS A 124 -0.94 -1.22 -8.17
CA LYS A 124 -2.11 -1.88 -8.76
C LYS A 124 -2.74 -1.04 -9.87
N LEU A 125 -2.87 0.28 -9.66
CA LEU A 125 -3.38 1.20 -10.66
C LEU A 125 -2.52 1.15 -11.93
N PHE A 126 -1.20 1.24 -11.81
CA PHE A 126 -0.29 1.23 -12.95
C PHE A 126 -0.27 -0.10 -13.69
N GLU A 127 -0.46 -1.22 -12.98
CA GLU A 127 -0.53 -2.56 -13.58
C GLU A 127 -1.87 -2.82 -14.29
N THR A 128 -2.96 -2.17 -13.86
CA THR A 128 -4.30 -2.41 -14.38
C THR A 128 -4.84 -1.32 -15.30
N ASN A 129 -4.24 -0.12 -15.28
CA ASN A 129 -4.70 1.02 -16.06
C ASN A 129 -3.52 1.74 -16.73
N SER A 130 -3.30 1.42 -18.01
CA SER A 130 -2.19 1.98 -18.79
C SER A 130 -2.31 3.48 -19.03
N GLU A 131 -3.52 4.02 -19.14
CA GLU A 131 -3.76 5.46 -19.35
C GLU A 131 -3.34 6.25 -18.10
N ALA A 132 -3.82 5.87 -16.91
CA ALA A 132 -3.42 6.53 -15.67
C ALA A 132 -1.91 6.43 -15.40
N MET A 133 -1.28 5.33 -15.81
CA MET A 133 0.17 5.17 -15.75
C MET A 133 0.87 6.13 -16.71
N GLN A 134 0.41 6.25 -17.95
CA GLN A 134 0.99 7.12 -18.95
C GLN A 134 0.86 8.59 -18.56
N ASP A 135 -0.32 9.03 -18.12
CA ASP A 135 -0.55 10.39 -17.64
C ASP A 135 0.40 10.75 -16.49
N THR A 136 0.64 9.79 -15.58
CA THR A 136 1.59 9.99 -14.48
C THR A 136 3.03 10.12 -14.98
N ARG A 137 3.45 9.27 -15.93
CA ARG A 137 4.80 9.34 -16.55
C ARG A 137 5.04 10.64 -17.27
N ASP A 138 4.07 11.13 -18.01
CA ASP A 138 4.19 12.36 -18.79
C ASP A 138 4.42 13.60 -17.92
N CYS A 139 4.06 13.50 -16.61
CA CYS A 139 4.39 14.54 -15.63
C CYS A 139 5.88 14.58 -15.26
N PHE A 140 6.66 13.53 -15.52
CA PHE A 140 8.06 13.41 -15.06
C PHE A 140 9.00 13.13 -16.23
N ARG A 141 9.84 14.12 -16.58
CA ARG A 141 10.88 13.94 -17.60
C ARG A 141 12.11 13.21 -17.07
N TYR A 142 12.42 13.42 -15.81
CA TYR A 142 13.54 12.81 -15.09
C TYR A 142 13.09 12.42 -13.70
N VAL A 143 13.50 11.24 -13.23
CA VAL A 143 13.27 10.75 -11.87
C VAL A 143 14.62 10.52 -11.22
N MET A 144 14.84 11.11 -10.06
CA MET A 144 16.00 10.87 -9.21
C MET A 144 15.53 10.37 -7.87
N VAL A 145 16.19 9.36 -7.34
CA VAL A 145 15.86 8.73 -6.05
C VAL A 145 17.06 8.85 -5.15
N ASP A 146 16.84 9.41 -3.97
CA ASP A 146 17.82 9.42 -2.89
C ASP A 146 17.69 8.14 -2.06
N GLU A 147 18.77 7.69 -1.44
CA GLU A 147 18.82 6.47 -0.62
C GLU A 147 18.20 5.24 -1.31
N TYR A 148 18.49 5.07 -2.60
CA TYR A 148 17.92 3.99 -3.43
C TYR A 148 18.11 2.60 -2.83
N GLN A 149 19.21 2.35 -2.09
CA GLN A 149 19.51 1.10 -1.41
C GLN A 149 18.48 0.72 -0.34
N ASP A 150 17.72 1.70 0.19
CA ASP A 150 16.72 1.49 1.25
C ASP A 150 15.30 1.26 0.68
N THR A 151 15.16 1.19 -0.65
CA THR A 151 13.87 0.95 -1.29
C THR A 151 13.37 -0.48 -1.06
N ASN A 152 12.10 -0.62 -0.65
CA ASN A 152 11.44 -1.92 -0.57
C ASN A 152 10.94 -2.40 -1.95
N SER A 153 10.43 -3.64 -2.02
CA SER A 153 9.99 -4.26 -3.28
C SER A 153 8.86 -3.49 -3.98
N VAL A 154 7.91 -2.94 -3.24
CA VAL A 154 6.79 -2.15 -3.78
C VAL A 154 7.28 -0.83 -4.34
N GLN A 155 8.13 -0.12 -3.62
CA GLN A 155 8.76 1.14 -4.07
C GLN A 155 9.60 0.91 -5.33
N TYR A 156 10.39 -0.16 -5.37
CA TYR A 156 11.18 -0.53 -6.55
C TYR A 156 10.31 -0.78 -7.78
N ARG A 157 9.21 -1.57 -7.62
CA ARG A 157 8.27 -1.85 -8.72
C ARG A 157 7.60 -0.57 -9.21
N LEU A 158 7.19 0.31 -8.29
CA LEU A 158 6.59 1.59 -8.63
C LEU A 158 7.55 2.47 -9.44
N LEU A 159 8.81 2.57 -9.00
CA LEU A 159 9.85 3.28 -9.75
C LEU A 159 10.04 2.70 -11.15
N LYS A 160 10.09 1.38 -11.27
CA LYS A 160 10.24 0.72 -12.56
C LYS A 160 9.11 1.13 -13.52
N HIS A 161 7.86 1.20 -13.04
CA HIS A 161 6.75 1.69 -13.86
C HIS A 161 6.91 3.16 -14.25
N LEU A 162 7.42 4.01 -13.37
CA LEU A 162 7.61 5.44 -13.66
C LEU A 162 8.71 5.73 -14.68
N VAL A 163 9.77 4.88 -14.73
CA VAL A 163 10.97 5.16 -15.55
C VAL A 163 11.10 4.28 -16.80
N GLN A 164 10.20 3.33 -17.04
CA GLN A 164 10.34 2.26 -18.03
C GLN A 164 10.61 2.76 -19.47
N ASP A 165 10.11 3.94 -19.83
CA ASP A 165 10.27 4.53 -21.17
C ASP A 165 11.18 5.77 -21.18
N HIS A 166 11.77 6.14 -20.04
CA HIS A 166 12.76 7.22 -19.95
C HIS A 166 14.16 6.65 -20.23
N ARG A 167 14.78 7.15 -21.31
CA ARG A 167 16.20 6.93 -21.63
C ARG A 167 17.06 8.07 -21.14
#